data_3b312ae033f85620d13728c195dae94a
#
_entry.id   3b312ae033f85620d13728c195dae94a
#
_cell.length_a   1.000
_cell.length_b   1.000
_cell.length_c   1.000
_cell.angle_alpha   90.00
_cell.angle_beta   90.00
_cell.angle_gamma   90.00
#
_symmetry.space_group_name_H-M   'P 1'
#
loop_
_entity.id
_entity.type
_entity.pdbx_description
1 polymer ?
#
loop_
_entity_poly.entity_id
_entity_poly.type
_entity_poly.pdbx_seq_one_letter_code
_entity_poly.pdbx_strand_id
1 'polypeptide(L)'
;MGSFVENPVGKVIVVGGGIGGIQCALDLADTGFYVYLVEKTHTLGGTMARLDKTFPTNDCSTCMFSPKLVQVAGHGNIEILPLTRILELNGGPGRFVAQVEKLPRYINEEKCISCGKCAEKCPKKVPDPFNGELATRKAAFLTFPQAVPLKYALDAENCLYLIKKKCGICKKICPAEAVEFDQKPEIFQIEAGAV
;
A
#
# COMPACT_ATOMS: atom_id res chain seq x y z
N MET A 1 -29.57 10.12 -23.02
CA MET A 1 -30.18 10.31 -21.68
C MET A 1 -29.71 9.15 -20.82
N GLY A 2 -28.77 9.40 -19.92
CA GLY A 2 -28.29 8.37 -18.99
C GLY A 2 -29.36 8.09 -17.95
N SER A 3 -29.72 6.83 -17.75
CA SER A 3 -30.59 6.40 -16.67
C SER A 3 -29.86 6.68 -15.34
N PHE A 4 -30.40 7.59 -14.53
CA PHE A 4 -29.90 7.79 -13.17
C PHE A 4 -30.16 6.50 -12.37
N VAL A 5 -29.14 6.00 -11.70
CA VAL A 5 -29.28 4.86 -10.80
C VAL A 5 -30.05 5.34 -9.57
N GLU A 6 -31.14 4.67 -9.23
CA GLU A 6 -31.83 4.89 -7.97
C GLU A 6 -30.92 4.48 -6.81
N ASN A 7 -30.63 5.42 -5.89
CA ASN A 7 -29.73 5.26 -4.75
C ASN A 7 -28.24 4.99 -5.12
N PRO A 8 -27.51 6.00 -5.60
CA PRO A 8 -26.09 5.88 -5.85
C PRO A 8 -25.29 5.61 -4.58
N VAL A 9 -24.22 4.82 -4.70
CA VAL A 9 -23.33 4.51 -3.59
C VAL A 9 -22.41 5.71 -3.31
N GLY A 10 -22.46 6.28 -2.10
CA GLY A 10 -21.63 7.42 -1.67
C GLY A 10 -20.16 7.09 -1.39
N LYS A 11 -19.59 6.12 -2.12
CA LYS A 11 -18.21 5.67 -1.99
C LYS A 11 -17.50 5.76 -3.34
N VAL A 12 -16.20 5.99 -3.32
CA VAL A 12 -15.36 6.08 -4.54
C VAL A 12 -14.15 5.16 -4.40
N ILE A 13 -13.79 4.50 -5.49
CA ILE A 13 -12.53 3.75 -5.57
C ILE A 13 -11.53 4.61 -6.32
N VAL A 14 -10.38 4.88 -5.70
CA VAL A 14 -9.23 5.52 -6.35
C VAL A 14 -8.15 4.47 -6.55
N VAL A 15 -7.74 4.25 -7.81
CA VAL A 15 -6.77 3.21 -8.16
C VAL A 15 -5.40 3.81 -8.38
N GLY A 16 -4.46 3.44 -7.50
CA GLY A 16 -3.08 3.91 -7.52
C GLY A 16 -2.77 4.94 -6.45
N GLY A 17 -1.88 4.56 -5.52
CA GLY A 17 -1.43 5.37 -4.39
C GLY A 17 -0.24 6.29 -4.70
N GLY A 18 -0.08 6.75 -5.96
CA GLY A 18 0.85 7.81 -6.32
C GLY A 18 0.31 9.18 -5.93
N ILE A 19 1.08 10.26 -6.18
CA ILE A 19 0.71 11.63 -5.77
C ILE A 19 -0.65 12.07 -6.34
N GLY A 20 -0.97 11.70 -7.58
CA GLY A 20 -2.27 12.01 -8.19
C GLY A 20 -3.43 11.30 -7.49
N GLY A 21 -3.29 9.99 -7.22
CA GLY A 21 -4.32 9.23 -6.50
C GLY A 21 -4.48 9.69 -5.05
N ILE A 22 -3.38 10.02 -4.38
CA ILE A 22 -3.40 10.58 -3.02
C ILE A 22 -4.15 11.91 -3.00
N GLN A 23 -3.85 12.81 -3.95
CA GLN A 23 -4.54 14.11 -4.02
C GLN A 23 -6.03 13.93 -4.34
N CYS A 24 -6.35 13.09 -5.33
CA CYS A 24 -7.73 12.77 -5.68
C CYS A 24 -8.51 12.19 -4.47
N ALA A 25 -7.90 11.26 -3.73
CA ALA A 25 -8.50 10.69 -2.55
C ALA A 25 -8.78 11.72 -1.45
N LEU A 26 -7.84 12.65 -1.22
CA LEU A 26 -8.03 13.75 -0.26
C LEU A 26 -9.17 14.67 -0.70
N ASP A 27 -9.16 15.15 -1.95
CA ASP A 27 -10.16 16.08 -2.47
C ASP A 27 -11.57 15.46 -2.39
N LEU A 28 -11.72 14.17 -2.72
CA LEU A 28 -12.99 13.46 -2.61
C LEU A 28 -13.43 13.28 -1.16
N ALA A 29 -12.51 12.91 -0.28
CA ALA A 29 -12.81 12.68 1.13
C ALA A 29 -13.17 13.97 1.87
N ASP A 30 -12.53 15.09 1.53
CA ASP A 30 -12.85 16.42 2.05
C ASP A 30 -14.23 16.90 1.61
N THR A 31 -14.74 16.43 0.45
CA THR A 31 -16.13 16.68 0.00
C THR A 31 -17.15 15.72 0.62
N GLY A 32 -16.72 14.80 1.47
CA GLY A 32 -17.60 13.91 2.25
C GLY A 32 -17.78 12.51 1.66
N PHE A 33 -17.14 12.16 0.56
CA PHE A 33 -17.16 10.80 0.05
C PHE A 33 -16.27 9.87 0.88
N TYR A 34 -16.70 8.62 1.02
CA TYR A 34 -15.82 7.56 1.53
C TYR A 34 -14.95 7.02 0.39
N VAL A 35 -13.64 6.97 0.57
CA VAL A 35 -12.69 6.63 -0.48
C VAL A 35 -11.92 5.36 -0.15
N TYR A 36 -11.98 4.39 -1.05
CA TYR A 36 -11.07 3.25 -1.07
C TYR A 36 -9.85 3.60 -1.94
N LEU A 37 -8.69 3.81 -1.34
CA LEU A 37 -7.43 4.06 -2.06
C LEU A 37 -6.68 2.74 -2.26
N VAL A 38 -6.82 2.17 -3.44
CA VAL A 38 -6.24 0.87 -3.82
C VAL A 38 -4.83 1.05 -4.34
N GLU A 39 -3.85 0.40 -3.74
CA GLU A 39 -2.45 0.45 -4.16
C GLU A 39 -1.86 -0.97 -4.28
N LYS A 40 -1.26 -1.28 -5.43
CA LYS A 40 -0.69 -2.60 -5.70
C LYS A 40 0.61 -2.91 -4.95
N THR A 41 1.31 -1.87 -4.51
CA THR A 41 2.59 -2.02 -3.79
C THR A 41 2.38 -2.02 -2.27
N HIS A 42 3.44 -2.24 -1.52
CA HIS A 42 3.42 -2.33 -0.05
C HIS A 42 3.08 -1.00 0.63
N THR A 43 3.17 0.12 -0.09
CA THR A 43 3.03 1.46 0.48
C THR A 43 2.59 2.45 -0.60
N LEU A 44 1.94 3.53 -0.18
CA LEU A 44 1.67 4.68 -1.03
C LEU A 44 2.98 5.37 -1.42
N GLY A 45 2.96 6.13 -2.52
CA GLY A 45 4.08 6.96 -2.92
C GLY A 45 4.36 7.01 -4.41
N GLY A 46 4.24 5.88 -5.08
CA GLY A 46 4.51 5.78 -6.50
C GLY A 46 5.90 6.30 -6.88
N THR A 47 6.00 6.92 -8.04
CA THR A 47 7.26 7.46 -8.56
C THR A 47 7.76 8.65 -7.75
N MET A 48 6.86 9.50 -7.22
CA MET A 48 7.27 10.71 -6.50
C MET A 48 8.07 10.41 -5.23
N ALA A 49 7.78 9.29 -4.56
CA ALA A 49 8.55 8.85 -3.39
C ALA A 49 10.01 8.47 -3.73
N ARG A 50 10.33 8.26 -5.02
CA ARG A 50 11.64 7.85 -5.53
C ARG A 50 12.46 9.00 -6.09
N LEU A 51 11.86 10.17 -6.24
CA LEU A 51 12.53 11.37 -6.78
C LEU A 51 13.20 12.15 -5.65
N ASP A 52 14.35 12.72 -5.95
CA ASP A 52 15.01 13.72 -5.10
C ASP A 52 14.29 15.07 -5.23
N LYS A 53 14.11 15.51 -6.46
CA LYS A 53 13.51 16.81 -6.80
C LYS A 53 12.48 16.71 -7.90
N THR A 54 11.57 17.70 -7.95
CA THR A 54 10.55 17.83 -8.98
C THR A 54 10.97 18.85 -10.04
N PHE A 55 10.69 18.54 -11.30
CA PHE A 55 10.86 19.45 -12.42
C PHE A 55 9.57 20.27 -12.63
N PRO A 56 9.64 21.57 -13.03
CA PRO A 56 10.83 22.39 -13.28
C PRO A 56 11.31 23.20 -12.06
N THR A 57 10.60 23.15 -10.94
CA THR A 57 10.79 24.04 -9.79
C THR A 57 11.99 23.67 -8.92
N ASN A 58 12.54 22.46 -9.09
CA ASN A 58 13.58 21.91 -8.22
C ASN A 58 13.21 21.79 -6.74
N ASP A 59 11.91 21.69 -6.45
CA ASP A 59 11.44 21.47 -5.09
C ASP A 59 11.81 20.06 -4.59
N CYS A 60 12.02 19.94 -3.29
CA CYS A 60 12.26 18.67 -2.63
C CYS A 60 11.00 17.80 -2.76
N SER A 61 11.09 16.69 -3.46
CA SER A 61 9.98 15.77 -3.69
C SER A 61 9.40 15.24 -2.38
N THR A 62 10.24 14.77 -1.46
CA THR A 62 9.82 14.26 -0.15
C THR A 62 9.14 15.33 0.69
N CYS A 63 9.63 16.59 0.66
CA CYS A 63 9.05 17.70 1.42
C CYS A 63 7.61 18.03 0.99
N MET A 64 7.34 17.92 -0.32
CA MET A 64 6.00 18.15 -0.87
C MET A 64 5.06 16.96 -0.65
N PHE A 65 5.61 15.76 -0.68
CA PHE A 65 4.85 14.53 -0.69
C PHE A 65 4.51 14.01 0.72
N SER A 66 5.45 14.09 1.68
CA SER A 66 5.25 13.58 3.05
C SER A 66 4.04 14.16 3.78
N PRO A 67 3.74 15.47 3.70
CA PRO A 67 2.54 16.01 4.35
C PRO A 67 1.25 15.37 3.82
N LYS A 68 1.19 15.09 2.50
CA LYS A 68 0.04 14.42 1.89
C LYS A 68 -0.13 12.98 2.34
N LEU A 69 0.99 12.26 2.53
CA LEU A 69 0.95 10.91 3.12
C LEU A 69 0.35 10.92 4.53
N VAL A 70 0.74 11.88 5.36
CA VAL A 70 0.20 12.03 6.72
C VAL A 70 -1.29 12.37 6.69
N GLN A 71 -1.70 13.28 5.82
CA GLN A 71 -3.12 13.65 5.65
C GLN A 71 -3.96 12.43 5.26
N VAL A 72 -3.55 11.67 4.23
CA VAL A 72 -4.26 10.45 3.80
C VAL A 72 -4.30 9.39 4.90
N ALA A 73 -3.20 9.19 5.62
CA ALA A 73 -3.13 8.20 6.69
C ALA A 73 -4.04 8.52 7.88
N GLY A 74 -4.29 9.81 8.13
CA GLY A 74 -5.14 10.28 9.23
C GLY A 74 -6.57 10.60 8.85
N HIS A 75 -6.95 10.54 7.57
CA HIS A 75 -8.27 10.95 7.13
C HIS A 75 -9.32 9.88 7.40
N GLY A 76 -10.36 10.20 8.19
CA GLY A 76 -11.39 9.24 8.62
C GLY A 76 -12.26 8.67 7.48
N ASN A 77 -12.30 9.33 6.32
CA ASN A 77 -13.08 8.89 5.16
C ASN A 77 -12.21 8.20 4.09
N ILE A 78 -10.93 7.92 4.38
CA ILE A 78 -10.05 7.21 3.43
C ILE A 78 -9.62 5.88 4.02
N GLU A 79 -9.92 4.81 3.30
CA GLU A 79 -9.40 3.47 3.58
C GLU A 79 -8.27 3.14 2.60
N ILE A 80 -7.07 2.98 3.14
CA ILE A 80 -5.89 2.62 2.34
C ILE A 80 -5.82 1.10 2.21
N LEU A 81 -5.84 0.62 0.97
CA LEU A 81 -5.75 -0.81 0.63
C LEU A 81 -4.41 -1.10 -0.08
N PRO A 82 -3.30 -1.23 0.66
CA PRO A 82 -2.02 -1.59 0.07
C PRO A 82 -2.00 -3.07 -0.32
N LEU A 83 -1.05 -3.45 -1.19
CA LEU A 83 -0.93 -4.80 -1.74
C LEU A 83 -2.22 -5.31 -2.41
N THR A 84 -3.06 -4.40 -2.87
CA THR A 84 -4.39 -4.71 -3.39
C THR A 84 -4.46 -4.37 -4.88
N ARG A 85 -5.05 -5.26 -5.67
CA ARG A 85 -5.32 -5.06 -7.09
C ARG A 85 -6.77 -5.35 -7.43
N ILE A 86 -7.30 -4.66 -8.40
CA ILE A 86 -8.62 -4.95 -8.95
C ILE A 86 -8.48 -6.13 -9.91
N LEU A 87 -9.27 -7.17 -9.69
CA LEU A 87 -9.36 -8.33 -10.57
C LEU A 87 -10.44 -8.12 -11.62
N GLU A 88 -11.59 -7.60 -11.19
CA GLU A 88 -12.76 -7.40 -12.03
C GLU A 88 -13.54 -6.19 -11.57
N LEU A 89 -14.14 -5.48 -12.51
CA LEU A 89 -15.02 -4.33 -12.26
C LEU A 89 -16.31 -4.51 -13.05
N ASN A 90 -17.41 -4.60 -12.32
CA ASN A 90 -18.76 -4.77 -12.87
C ASN A 90 -19.65 -3.59 -12.49
N GLY A 91 -20.73 -3.36 -13.25
CA GLY A 91 -21.70 -2.30 -12.99
C GLY A 91 -21.52 -1.07 -13.87
N GLY A 92 -21.90 0.10 -13.39
CA GLY A 92 -21.84 1.35 -14.12
C GLY A 92 -21.88 2.58 -13.20
N PRO A 93 -21.83 3.80 -13.77
CA PRO A 93 -21.88 5.04 -13.01
C PRO A 93 -23.02 5.06 -12.00
N GLY A 94 -22.70 5.35 -10.75
CA GLY A 94 -23.60 5.30 -9.60
C GLY A 94 -23.52 4.00 -8.80
N ARG A 95 -23.15 2.86 -9.41
CA ARG A 95 -22.99 1.58 -8.71
C ARG A 95 -22.06 0.63 -9.43
N PHE A 96 -20.81 0.60 -9.00
CA PHE A 96 -19.78 -0.36 -9.40
C PHE A 96 -19.58 -1.39 -8.30
N VAL A 97 -19.26 -2.61 -8.70
CA VAL A 97 -18.79 -3.69 -7.80
C VAL A 97 -17.42 -4.12 -8.31
N ALA A 98 -16.40 -3.85 -7.52
CA ALA A 98 -15.04 -4.26 -7.82
C ALA A 98 -14.68 -5.50 -7.00
N GLN A 99 -14.23 -6.57 -7.67
CA GLN A 99 -13.59 -7.70 -7.04
C GLN A 99 -12.10 -7.36 -6.89
N VAL A 100 -11.60 -7.39 -5.67
CA VAL A 100 -10.22 -7.04 -5.37
C VAL A 100 -9.50 -8.22 -4.71
N GLU A 101 -8.19 -8.31 -4.96
CA GLU A 101 -7.31 -9.27 -4.31
C GLU A 101 -6.26 -8.50 -3.49
N LYS A 102 -6.22 -8.77 -2.20
CA LYS A 102 -5.18 -8.29 -1.29
C LYS A 102 -4.11 -9.37 -1.11
N LEU A 103 -2.89 -9.07 -1.51
CA LEU A 103 -1.74 -9.96 -1.36
C LEU A 103 -1.19 -9.93 0.07
N PRO A 104 -0.62 -11.05 0.54
CA PRO A 104 -0.08 -11.13 1.89
C PRO A 104 1.20 -10.28 2.04
N ARG A 105 1.28 -9.55 3.13
CA ARG A 105 2.48 -8.83 3.58
C ARG A 105 3.42 -9.74 4.37
N TYR A 106 2.88 -10.84 4.91
CA TYR A 106 3.54 -11.78 5.85
C TYR A 106 3.99 -11.13 7.17
N ILE A 107 3.56 -9.92 7.40
CA ILE A 107 3.70 -9.17 8.66
C ILE A 107 2.35 -8.54 8.95
N ASN A 108 1.78 -8.87 10.09
CA ASN A 108 0.51 -8.33 10.55
C ASN A 108 0.65 -6.83 10.81
N GLU A 109 -0.15 -6.02 10.11
CA GLU A 109 -0.05 -4.56 10.12
C GLU A 109 -0.46 -3.97 11.49
N GLU A 110 -1.42 -4.57 12.17
CA GLU A 110 -1.90 -4.09 13.47
C GLU A 110 -0.86 -4.34 14.56
N LYS A 111 -0.23 -5.53 14.55
CA LYS A 111 0.79 -5.90 15.53
C LYS A 111 2.15 -5.23 15.29
N CYS A 112 2.48 -4.93 14.04
CA CYS A 112 3.80 -4.41 13.68
C CYS A 112 4.05 -3.01 14.23
N ILE A 113 5.04 -2.87 15.08
CA ILE A 113 5.49 -1.59 15.67
C ILE A 113 6.62 -0.92 14.88
N SER A 114 6.95 -1.41 13.71
CA SER A 114 7.96 -0.86 12.79
C SER A 114 9.38 -0.71 13.36
N CYS A 115 9.76 -1.57 14.30
CA CYS A 115 11.05 -1.50 15.00
C CYS A 115 12.27 -1.90 14.15
N GLY A 116 12.11 -2.48 12.97
CA GLY A 116 13.19 -2.81 12.05
C GLY A 116 13.98 -4.08 12.34
N LYS A 117 13.82 -4.73 13.47
CA LYS A 117 14.60 -5.91 13.86
C LYS A 117 14.55 -7.05 12.83
N CYS A 118 13.38 -7.26 12.20
CA CYS A 118 13.20 -8.27 11.16
C CYS A 118 14.10 -8.03 9.95
N ALA A 119 14.27 -6.78 9.51
CA ALA A 119 15.15 -6.41 8.41
C ALA A 119 16.63 -6.46 8.81
N GLU A 120 16.97 -5.94 10.00
CA GLU A 120 18.35 -5.94 10.52
C GLU A 120 18.94 -7.36 10.54
N LYS A 121 18.21 -8.32 11.08
CA LYS A 121 18.67 -9.71 11.23
C LYS A 121 18.37 -10.61 10.02
N CYS A 122 17.71 -10.10 8.98
CA CYS A 122 17.47 -10.88 7.76
C CYS A 122 18.78 -11.18 7.02
N PRO A 123 19.13 -12.46 6.77
CA PRO A 123 20.36 -12.83 6.09
C PRO A 123 20.30 -12.61 4.58
N LYS A 124 19.08 -12.64 3.98
CA LYS A 124 18.91 -12.57 2.53
C LYS A 124 18.94 -11.14 2.05
N LYS A 125 19.90 -10.81 1.19
CA LYS A 125 19.97 -9.54 0.43
C LYS A 125 19.45 -9.76 -0.98
N VAL A 126 18.80 -8.75 -1.53
CA VAL A 126 18.23 -8.71 -2.88
C VAL A 126 18.43 -7.33 -3.48
N PRO A 127 18.42 -7.17 -4.81
CA PRO A 127 18.37 -5.85 -5.42
C PRO A 127 17.17 -5.07 -4.88
N ASP A 128 17.30 -3.75 -4.76
CA ASP A 128 16.23 -2.90 -4.28
C ASP A 128 15.51 -2.20 -5.44
N PRO A 129 14.29 -2.65 -5.80
CA PRO A 129 13.55 -2.05 -6.92
C PRO A 129 13.14 -0.59 -6.65
N PHE A 130 13.08 -0.18 -5.38
CA PHE A 130 12.69 1.19 -5.03
C PHE A 130 13.70 2.21 -5.56
N ASN A 131 14.99 1.90 -5.52
CA ASN A 131 16.04 2.77 -6.05
C ASN A 131 16.63 2.29 -7.40
N GLY A 132 15.83 1.57 -8.19
CA GLY A 132 16.25 1.13 -9.52
C GLY A 132 17.31 0.04 -9.49
N GLU A 133 17.37 -0.77 -8.44
CA GLU A 133 18.33 -1.86 -8.25
C GLU A 133 19.81 -1.41 -8.09
N LEU A 134 20.04 -0.11 -7.92
CA LEU A 134 21.38 0.45 -7.70
C LEU A 134 21.96 0.11 -6.32
N ALA A 135 21.11 -0.32 -5.39
CA ALA A 135 21.51 -0.81 -4.08
C ALA A 135 20.80 -2.13 -3.74
N THR A 136 21.13 -2.71 -2.59
CA THR A 136 20.48 -3.92 -2.10
C THR A 136 19.66 -3.64 -0.85
N ARG A 137 18.51 -4.30 -0.73
CA ARG A 137 17.70 -4.36 0.49
C ARG A 137 17.67 -5.77 1.07
N LYS A 138 17.12 -5.93 2.23
CA LYS A 138 16.84 -7.24 2.82
C LYS A 138 15.52 -7.81 2.29
N ALA A 139 15.34 -9.14 2.34
CA ALA A 139 14.06 -9.77 2.03
C ALA A 139 12.97 -9.42 3.06
N ALA A 140 13.32 -9.08 4.30
CA ALA A 140 12.44 -8.35 5.20
C ALA A 140 12.78 -6.86 5.08
N PHE A 141 11.81 -6.02 4.71
CA PHE A 141 12.10 -4.65 4.30
C PHE A 141 10.99 -3.67 4.66
N LEU A 142 11.35 -2.41 4.72
CA LEU A 142 10.48 -1.24 4.63
C LEU A 142 10.85 -0.53 3.34
N THR A 143 9.88 -0.08 2.56
CA THR A 143 10.15 0.50 1.23
C THR A 143 10.95 1.80 1.32
N PHE A 144 10.53 2.71 2.23
CA PHE A 144 11.26 3.95 2.55
C PHE A 144 10.81 4.47 3.93
N PRO A 145 11.58 5.35 4.58
CA PRO A 145 11.33 5.75 5.98
C PRO A 145 9.99 6.41 6.26
N GLN A 146 9.40 7.14 5.29
CA GLN A 146 8.11 7.83 5.42
C GLN A 146 6.95 7.02 4.82
N ALA A 147 7.12 5.72 4.61
CA ALA A 147 6.12 4.84 4.01
C ALA A 147 4.76 4.86 4.74
N VAL A 148 3.68 4.86 3.96
CA VAL A 148 2.32 4.72 4.49
C VAL A 148 1.65 3.53 3.79
N PRO A 149 1.23 2.52 4.56
CA PRO A 149 1.45 2.34 6.00
C PRO A 149 2.94 2.13 6.34
N LEU A 150 3.36 2.65 7.51
CA LEU A 150 4.73 2.46 8.01
C LEU A 150 4.85 1.05 8.61
N LYS A 151 4.90 0.04 7.75
CA LYS A 151 4.92 -1.38 8.15
C LYS A 151 5.92 -2.16 7.30
N TYR A 152 6.69 -3.02 7.96
CA TYR A 152 7.59 -3.93 7.27
C TYR A 152 6.83 -4.97 6.45
N ALA A 153 7.50 -5.56 5.47
CA ALA A 153 6.98 -6.64 4.65
C ALA A 153 8.05 -7.71 4.43
N LEU A 154 7.64 -8.91 4.03
CA LEU A 154 8.54 -9.94 3.54
C LEU A 154 8.39 -10.07 2.03
N ASP A 155 9.51 -10.11 1.35
CA ASP A 155 9.60 -10.37 -0.08
C ASP A 155 9.27 -11.84 -0.36
N ALA A 156 8.09 -12.10 -0.90
CA ALA A 156 7.58 -13.45 -1.11
C ALA A 156 8.48 -14.29 -2.03
N GLU A 157 9.08 -13.64 -3.04
CA GLU A 157 9.89 -14.30 -4.07
C GLU A 157 11.32 -14.59 -3.59
N ASN A 158 11.79 -13.88 -2.56
CA ASN A 158 13.17 -13.96 -2.11
C ASN A 158 13.35 -14.42 -0.66
N CYS A 159 12.28 -14.50 0.13
CA CYS A 159 12.36 -14.92 1.52
C CYS A 159 12.70 -16.41 1.63
N LEU A 160 13.80 -16.74 2.31
CA LEU A 160 14.26 -18.12 2.49
C LEU A 160 13.23 -19.02 3.19
N TYR A 161 12.41 -18.45 4.07
CA TYR A 161 11.36 -19.23 4.73
C TYR A 161 10.18 -19.48 3.79
N LEU A 162 9.72 -18.48 3.08
CA LEU A 162 8.55 -18.62 2.18
C LEU A 162 8.83 -19.59 1.04
N ILE A 163 10.05 -19.55 0.47
CA ILE A 163 10.43 -20.41 -0.66
C ILE A 163 10.83 -21.82 -0.20
N LYS A 164 11.66 -21.94 0.83
CA LYS A 164 12.35 -23.19 1.19
C LYS A 164 12.02 -23.70 2.59
N LYS A 165 11.16 -23.02 3.35
CA LYS A 165 10.88 -23.29 4.78
C LYS A 165 12.14 -23.30 5.66
N LYS A 166 13.22 -22.65 5.19
CA LYS A 166 14.48 -22.52 5.92
C LYS A 166 14.62 -21.10 6.43
N CYS A 167 15.16 -20.91 7.62
CA CYS A 167 15.34 -19.65 8.33
C CYS A 167 14.21 -19.38 9.37
N GLY A 168 13.45 -18.26 9.28
CA GLY A 168 12.43 -17.89 10.28
C GLY A 168 12.98 -17.02 11.41
N ILE A 169 14.17 -16.44 11.26
CA ILE A 169 14.81 -15.56 12.25
C ILE A 169 13.90 -14.38 12.61
N CYS A 170 13.31 -13.72 11.59
CA CYS A 170 12.43 -12.56 11.79
C CYS A 170 11.25 -12.87 12.72
N LYS A 171 10.65 -14.07 12.65
CA LYS A 171 9.56 -14.48 13.55
C LYS A 171 10.06 -14.64 15.00
N LYS A 172 11.25 -15.24 15.19
CA LYS A 172 11.82 -15.48 16.51
C LYS A 172 12.21 -14.21 17.26
N ILE A 173 12.64 -13.18 16.53
CA ILE A 173 13.14 -11.93 17.13
C ILE A 173 12.11 -10.80 17.16
N CYS A 174 10.93 -10.99 16.59
CA CYS A 174 9.90 -9.98 16.55
C CYS A 174 9.28 -9.77 17.95
N PRO A 175 9.48 -8.60 18.59
CA PRO A 175 8.96 -8.38 19.93
C PRO A 175 7.44 -8.22 19.97
N ALA A 176 6.83 -7.93 18.81
CA ALA A 176 5.39 -7.75 18.64
C ALA A 176 4.71 -9.00 18.04
N GLU A 177 5.45 -10.09 17.83
CA GLU A 177 4.96 -11.33 17.22
C GLU A 177 4.16 -11.11 15.92
N ALA A 178 4.54 -10.07 15.16
CA ALA A 178 3.80 -9.65 13.97
C ALA A 178 4.09 -10.51 12.73
N VAL A 179 5.08 -11.39 12.74
CA VAL A 179 5.46 -12.18 11.56
C VAL A 179 4.58 -13.41 11.42
N GLU A 180 3.80 -13.45 10.34
CA GLU A 180 2.81 -14.50 10.04
C GLU A 180 3.09 -15.06 8.63
N PHE A 181 3.83 -16.15 8.54
CA PHE A 181 4.21 -16.77 7.26
C PHE A 181 3.06 -17.46 6.53
N ASP A 182 1.95 -17.70 7.21
CA ASP A 182 0.81 -18.48 6.72
C ASP A 182 -0.29 -17.60 6.13
N GLN A 183 -0.07 -16.28 6.06
CA GLN A 183 -0.98 -15.35 5.39
C GLN A 183 -1.20 -15.79 3.93
N LYS A 184 -2.44 -15.69 3.48
CA LYS A 184 -2.86 -16.03 2.11
C LYS A 184 -3.43 -14.80 1.43
N PRO A 185 -3.46 -14.76 0.08
CA PRO A 185 -4.23 -13.75 -0.63
C PRO A 185 -5.70 -13.79 -0.20
N GLU A 186 -6.30 -12.63 -0.08
CA GLU A 186 -7.72 -12.46 0.26
C GLU A 186 -8.44 -11.82 -0.91
N ILE A 187 -9.57 -12.42 -1.33
CA ILE A 187 -10.42 -11.89 -2.37
C ILE A 187 -11.73 -11.42 -1.73
N PHE A 188 -12.09 -10.17 -1.96
CA PHE A 188 -13.32 -9.58 -1.46
C PHE A 188 -13.90 -8.58 -2.46
N GLN A 189 -15.12 -8.12 -2.21
CA GLN A 189 -15.80 -7.16 -3.07
C GLN A 189 -15.95 -5.82 -2.35
N ILE A 190 -15.81 -4.74 -3.10
CA ILE A 190 -16.10 -3.39 -2.67
C ILE A 190 -17.10 -2.75 -3.62
N GLU A 191 -18.11 -2.06 -3.06
CA GLU A 191 -19.11 -1.31 -3.83
C GLU A 191 -18.74 0.18 -3.81
N ALA A 192 -18.89 0.84 -4.96
CA ALA A 192 -18.64 2.26 -5.12
C ALA A 192 -19.56 2.89 -6.16
N GLY A 193 -19.82 4.17 -6.06
CA GLY A 193 -20.57 4.94 -7.06
C GLY A 193 -19.71 5.38 -8.25
N ALA A 194 -18.38 5.47 -8.03
CA ALA A 194 -17.39 5.85 -9.05
C ALA A 194 -16.06 5.13 -8.85
N VAL A 195 -15.28 5.03 -9.94
CA VAL A 195 -13.92 4.47 -9.96
C VAL A 195 -13.03 5.37 -10.80
#